data_f79cd7ad3861db4c0d6314a07e591a29
#
_entry.id   f79cd7ad3861db4c0d6314a07e591a29
#
_cell.length_a   1.000
_cell.length_b   1.000
_cell.length_c   1.000
_cell.angle_alpha   90.00
_cell.angle_beta   90.00
_cell.angle_gamma   90.00
#
_symmetry.space_group_name_H-M   'P 1'
#
loop_
_entity.id
_entity.type
_entity.pdbx_description
1 polymer ?
#
loop_
_entity_poly.entity_id
_entity_poly.type
_entity_poly.pdbx_seq_one_letter_code
_entity_poly.pdbx_strand_id
1 'polypeptide(L)'
;MTDIYQSPGDRLRFEILLKSLTEGSINLAVLSDHDQVLDYYGSLFEERLRSKGESQIEWCSSTNSEHLVQKFNEILSEITLDQALEKDKKHAPRRFLFFRDSILMQDFELQLLARLVNGFPAGNISIILLINSAGNYKSKLEAFGKNILQWDVETEAGEPKKKLTDWVATTPDPEPEPPT
;
A
#
# COMPACT_ATOMS: atom_id res chain seq x y z
N MET A 1 17.31 -14.44 3.42
CA MET A 1 16.70 -13.16 3.05
C MET A 1 16.40 -13.15 1.57
N THR A 2 15.20 -12.76 1.22
CA THR A 2 14.80 -12.70 -0.18
C THR A 2 15.22 -11.36 -0.77
N ASP A 3 15.89 -11.40 -1.90
CA ASP A 3 16.29 -10.18 -2.58
C ASP A 3 15.13 -9.66 -3.41
N ILE A 4 14.88 -8.38 -3.29
CA ILE A 4 13.84 -7.68 -4.04
C ILE A 4 14.51 -6.66 -4.94
N TYR A 5 14.22 -6.75 -6.22
CA TYR A 5 14.81 -5.84 -7.20
C TYR A 5 13.70 -5.13 -7.94
N GLN A 6 13.67 -3.82 -7.80
CA GLN A 6 12.64 -3.02 -8.44
C GLN A 6 12.81 -3.03 -9.96
N SER A 7 11.74 -3.30 -10.66
CA SER A 7 11.75 -3.06 -12.11
C SER A 7 11.77 -1.56 -12.35
N PRO A 8 12.29 -1.11 -13.52
CA PRO A 8 12.30 0.33 -13.81
C PRO A 8 10.89 0.95 -13.79
N GLY A 9 9.89 0.22 -14.28
CA GLY A 9 8.52 0.71 -14.25
C GLY A 9 7.98 0.88 -12.86
N ASP A 10 8.28 -0.07 -11.98
CA ASP A 10 7.86 0.00 -10.59
C ASP A 10 8.54 1.14 -9.85
N ARG A 11 9.83 1.35 -10.14
CA ARG A 11 10.57 2.43 -9.49
C ARG A 11 9.93 3.78 -9.82
N LEU A 12 9.58 3.98 -11.07
CA LEU A 12 8.91 5.20 -11.50
C LEU A 12 7.54 5.32 -10.86
N ARG A 13 6.77 4.24 -10.89
CA ARG A 13 5.42 4.25 -10.30
C ARG A 13 5.47 4.53 -8.81
N PHE A 14 6.44 3.94 -8.12
CA PHE A 14 6.60 4.16 -6.69
C PHE A 14 6.81 5.64 -6.40
N GLU A 15 7.70 6.31 -7.14
CA GLU A 15 7.96 7.73 -6.91
C GLU A 15 6.73 8.59 -7.18
N ILE A 16 5.98 8.25 -8.21
CA ILE A 16 4.74 8.97 -8.53
C ILE A 16 3.72 8.82 -7.40
N LEU A 17 3.55 7.59 -6.91
CA LEU A 17 2.60 7.33 -5.84
C LEU A 17 3.03 7.95 -4.53
N LEU A 18 4.33 7.91 -4.23
CA LEU A 18 4.84 8.56 -3.03
C LEU A 18 4.56 10.05 -3.06
N LYS A 19 4.77 10.68 -4.20
CA LYS A 19 4.47 12.10 -4.36
C LYS A 19 2.98 12.36 -4.14
N SER A 20 2.13 11.52 -4.70
CA SER A 20 0.69 11.66 -4.52
C SER A 20 0.29 11.52 -3.05
N LEU A 21 0.94 10.61 -2.33
CA LEU A 21 0.68 10.43 -0.90
C LEU A 21 1.09 11.65 -0.09
N THR A 22 2.18 12.31 -0.47
CA THR A 22 2.67 13.47 0.28
C THR A 22 1.98 14.77 -0.10
N GLU A 23 1.41 14.86 -1.29
CA GLU A 23 0.77 16.08 -1.76
C GLU A 23 -0.74 16.07 -1.64
N GLY A 24 -1.34 14.91 -1.51
CA GLY A 24 -2.77 14.79 -1.37
C GLY A 24 -3.13 13.61 -0.49
N SER A 25 -4.40 13.53 -0.13
CA SER A 25 -4.87 12.37 0.62
C SER A 25 -5.44 11.36 -0.35
N ILE A 26 -4.63 10.39 -0.72
CA ILE A 26 -5.07 9.31 -1.60
C ILE A 26 -5.10 8.00 -0.85
N ASN A 27 -5.87 7.07 -1.35
CA ASN A 27 -5.89 5.70 -0.87
C ASN A 27 -5.26 4.83 -1.93
N LEU A 28 -4.47 3.86 -1.50
CA LEU A 28 -3.65 3.08 -2.40
C LEU A 28 -3.78 1.59 -2.10
N ALA A 29 -3.96 0.80 -3.13
CA ALA A 29 -3.89 -0.66 -3.03
C ALA A 29 -2.65 -1.12 -3.81
N VAL A 30 -1.75 -1.79 -3.12
CA VAL A 30 -0.54 -2.36 -3.72
C VAL A 30 -0.78 -3.85 -3.89
N LEU A 31 -0.67 -4.34 -5.11
CA LEU A 31 -1.00 -5.72 -5.44
C LEU A 31 0.24 -6.46 -5.89
N SER A 32 0.47 -7.63 -5.29
CA SER A 32 1.51 -8.56 -5.72
C SER A 32 1.11 -9.94 -5.26
N ASP A 33 1.53 -10.96 -6.00
CA ASP A 33 1.29 -12.34 -5.56
C ASP A 33 2.39 -12.86 -4.66
N HIS A 34 3.31 -11.99 -4.24
CA HIS A 34 4.41 -12.33 -3.32
C HIS A 34 4.35 -11.42 -2.10
N ASP A 35 4.16 -12.03 -0.93
CA ASP A 35 4.11 -11.26 0.31
C ASP A 35 5.40 -10.50 0.57
N GLN A 36 6.54 -11.06 0.17
CA GLN A 36 7.84 -10.39 0.35
C GLN A 36 7.88 -9.07 -0.41
N VAL A 37 7.27 -9.04 -1.59
CA VAL A 37 7.23 -7.80 -2.39
C VAL A 37 6.34 -6.78 -1.72
N LEU A 38 5.19 -7.21 -1.18
CA LEU A 38 4.30 -6.31 -0.45
C LEU A 38 4.98 -5.74 0.78
N ASP A 39 5.67 -6.58 1.54
CA ASP A 39 6.40 -6.11 2.72
C ASP A 39 7.49 -5.12 2.34
N TYR A 40 8.20 -5.40 1.26
CA TYR A 40 9.25 -4.52 0.78
C TYR A 40 8.71 -3.13 0.46
N TYR A 41 7.67 -3.05 -0.35
CA TYR A 41 7.13 -1.75 -0.76
C TYR A 41 6.41 -1.06 0.39
N GLY A 42 5.73 -1.81 1.24
CA GLY A 42 5.10 -1.22 2.42
C GLY A 42 6.14 -0.56 3.30
N SER A 43 7.23 -1.25 3.58
CA SER A 43 8.32 -0.69 4.39
C SER A 43 8.98 0.49 3.70
N LEU A 44 9.14 0.42 2.39
CA LEU A 44 9.77 1.49 1.64
C LEU A 44 8.90 2.75 1.65
N PHE A 45 7.59 2.60 1.51
CA PHE A 45 6.68 3.74 1.63
C PHE A 45 6.80 4.37 3.02
N GLU A 46 6.78 3.55 4.06
CA GLU A 46 6.91 4.07 5.41
C GLU A 46 8.20 4.85 5.59
N GLU A 47 9.31 4.24 5.19
CA GLU A 47 10.62 4.87 5.35
C GLU A 47 10.68 6.20 4.61
N ARG A 48 10.20 6.22 3.38
CA ARG A 48 10.25 7.43 2.56
C ARG A 48 9.31 8.50 3.08
N LEU A 49 8.14 8.11 3.58
CA LEU A 49 7.22 9.07 4.18
C LEU A 49 7.84 9.69 5.42
N ARG A 50 8.46 8.88 6.28
CA ARG A 50 9.12 9.41 7.47
C ARG A 50 10.25 10.35 7.11
N SER A 51 11.00 10.04 6.06
CA SER A 51 12.10 10.92 5.64
C SER A 51 11.58 12.25 5.10
N LYS A 52 10.31 12.32 4.71
CA LYS A 52 9.68 13.56 4.27
C LYS A 52 8.98 14.30 5.41
N GLY A 53 9.13 13.84 6.64
CA GLY A 53 8.57 14.50 7.80
C GLY A 53 7.24 13.97 8.28
N GLU A 54 6.69 12.96 7.63
CA GLU A 54 5.42 12.37 8.06
C GLU A 54 5.65 11.48 9.27
N SER A 55 4.88 11.69 10.31
CA SER A 55 5.07 10.97 11.57
C SER A 55 3.86 10.15 12.02
N GLN A 56 2.68 10.44 11.46
CA GLN A 56 1.45 9.73 11.84
C GLN A 56 1.27 8.52 10.94
N ILE A 57 2.11 7.52 11.14
CA ILE A 57 2.10 6.30 10.34
C ILE A 57 1.84 5.13 11.27
N GLU A 58 0.81 4.34 10.95
CA GLU A 58 0.46 3.18 11.74
C GLU A 58 0.27 1.97 10.86
N TRP A 59 0.74 0.83 11.36
CA TRP A 59 0.48 -0.47 10.77
C TRP A 59 -0.66 -1.11 11.54
N CYS A 60 -1.70 -1.49 10.82
CA CYS A 60 -2.89 -2.09 11.40
C CYS A 60 -3.00 -3.54 11.01
N SER A 61 -3.51 -4.34 11.92
CA SER A 61 -3.74 -5.76 11.67
C SER A 61 -5.22 -5.98 11.42
N SER A 62 -5.52 -6.88 10.50
CA SER A 62 -6.91 -7.22 10.16
C SER A 62 -7.42 -8.42 10.95
N THR A 63 -6.70 -8.84 11.98
CA THR A 63 -7.06 -10.07 12.68
C THR A 63 -8.25 -9.93 13.62
N ASN A 64 -8.65 -8.71 13.97
CA ASN A 64 -9.71 -8.50 14.94
C ASN A 64 -10.53 -7.27 14.58
N SER A 65 -11.78 -7.51 14.20
CA SER A 65 -12.70 -6.44 13.81
C SER A 65 -12.99 -5.46 14.94
N GLU A 66 -13.00 -5.95 16.17
CA GLU A 66 -13.25 -5.06 17.30
C GLU A 66 -12.14 -4.05 17.49
N HIS A 67 -10.90 -4.48 17.31
CA HIS A 67 -9.76 -3.57 17.38
C HIS A 67 -9.83 -2.51 16.29
N LEU A 68 -10.28 -2.91 15.09
CA LEU A 68 -10.44 -1.98 13.99
C LEU A 68 -11.49 -0.94 14.32
N VAL A 69 -12.63 -1.35 14.85
CA VAL A 69 -13.69 -0.43 15.23
C VAL A 69 -13.22 0.52 16.32
N GLN A 70 -12.52 0.00 17.32
CA GLN A 70 -11.94 0.85 18.37
C GLN A 70 -10.98 1.87 17.80
N LYS A 71 -10.12 1.43 16.90
CA LYS A 71 -9.15 2.31 16.25
C LYS A 71 -9.85 3.43 15.49
N PHE A 72 -10.92 3.08 14.78
CA PHE A 72 -11.70 4.07 14.07
C PHE A 72 -12.31 5.09 15.01
N ASN A 73 -12.87 4.63 16.13
CA ASN A 73 -13.47 5.54 17.09
C ASN A 73 -12.42 6.48 17.70
N GLU A 74 -11.21 5.96 17.95
CA GLU A 74 -10.12 6.80 18.42
C GLU A 74 -9.76 7.88 17.42
N ILE A 75 -9.61 7.47 16.16
CA ILE A 75 -9.25 8.41 15.10
C ILE A 75 -10.34 9.47 14.93
N LEU A 76 -11.61 9.04 14.91
CA LEU A 76 -12.72 9.97 14.77
C LEU A 76 -12.78 10.94 15.93
N SER A 77 -12.52 10.47 17.15
CA SER A 77 -12.49 11.35 18.32
C SER A 77 -11.39 12.41 18.19
N GLU A 78 -10.22 12.00 17.73
CA GLU A 78 -9.10 12.91 17.56
C GLU A 78 -9.40 13.94 16.48
N ILE A 79 -9.97 13.52 15.36
CA ILE A 79 -10.31 14.42 14.27
C ILE A 79 -11.36 15.43 14.75
N THR A 80 -12.39 14.96 15.43
CA THR A 80 -13.46 15.82 15.94
C THR A 80 -12.91 16.84 16.93
N LEU A 81 -12.04 16.37 17.83
CA LEU A 81 -11.44 17.25 18.82
C LEU A 81 -10.56 18.30 18.17
N ASP A 82 -9.73 17.89 17.20
CA ASP A 82 -8.87 18.81 16.48
C ASP A 82 -9.69 19.88 15.78
N GLN A 83 -10.78 19.47 15.13
CA GLN A 83 -11.65 20.42 14.45
C GLN A 83 -12.33 21.39 15.43
N ALA A 84 -12.68 20.89 16.61
CA ALA A 84 -13.32 21.73 17.62
C ALA A 84 -12.36 22.71 18.25
N LEU A 85 -11.11 22.31 18.46
CA LEU A 85 -10.12 23.12 19.14
C LEU A 85 -9.38 24.09 18.23
N GLU A 86 -9.27 23.75 16.96
CA GLU A 86 -8.46 24.52 16.03
C GLU A 86 -9.25 24.93 14.81
N LYS A 87 -10.10 25.91 14.99
CA LYS A 87 -10.97 26.39 13.93
C LYS A 87 -10.20 26.97 12.76
N ASP A 88 -9.03 27.53 13.05
CA ASP A 88 -8.21 28.17 12.02
C ASP A 88 -7.25 27.19 11.37
N LYS A 89 -7.21 25.97 11.84
CA LYS A 89 -6.31 24.97 11.30
C LYS A 89 -6.79 24.56 9.92
N LYS A 90 -5.97 24.79 8.95
CA LYS A 90 -6.32 24.48 7.57
C LYS A 90 -6.18 23.01 7.26
N HIS A 91 -5.28 22.33 7.96
CA HIS A 91 -4.96 20.94 7.67
C HIS A 91 -4.77 20.15 8.95
N ALA A 92 -5.51 19.07 9.10
CA ALA A 92 -5.18 18.07 10.11
C ALA A 92 -3.86 17.43 9.73
N PRO A 93 -3.08 16.90 10.70
CA PRO A 93 -1.90 16.14 10.37
C PRO A 93 -2.26 14.96 9.46
N ARG A 94 -1.39 14.66 8.51
CA ARG A 94 -1.63 13.52 7.63
C ARG A 94 -1.46 12.24 8.41
N ARG A 95 -2.37 11.30 8.18
CA ARG A 95 -2.33 9.98 8.80
C ARG A 95 -2.24 8.94 7.71
N PHE A 96 -1.34 7.99 7.90
CA PHE A 96 -1.16 6.88 6.96
C PHE A 96 -1.41 5.58 7.69
N LEU A 97 -2.43 4.86 7.24
CA LEU A 97 -2.78 3.58 7.84
C LEU A 97 -2.43 2.48 6.86
N PHE A 98 -1.47 1.66 7.23
CA PHE A 98 -1.00 0.54 6.42
C PHE A 98 -1.66 -0.74 6.91
N PHE A 99 -2.22 -1.48 5.98
CA PHE A 99 -2.87 -2.76 6.30
C PHE A 99 -2.14 -3.88 5.57
N ARG A 100 -1.40 -4.66 6.33
CA ARG A 100 -0.81 -5.89 5.84
C ARG A 100 -1.91 -6.95 5.77
N ASP A 101 -1.75 -7.92 4.92
CA ASP A 101 -2.71 -9.04 4.83
C ASP A 101 -4.13 -8.59 4.55
N SER A 102 -4.26 -7.54 3.72
CA SER A 102 -5.58 -7.00 3.42
C SER A 102 -6.48 -8.00 2.73
N ILE A 103 -5.91 -9.04 2.11
CA ILE A 103 -6.70 -10.10 1.50
C ILE A 103 -7.52 -10.86 2.55
N LEU A 104 -7.11 -10.82 3.82
CA LEU A 104 -7.82 -11.48 4.91
C LEU A 104 -8.89 -10.61 5.54
N MET A 105 -8.95 -9.34 5.17
CA MET A 105 -9.96 -8.44 5.72
C MET A 105 -11.34 -8.79 5.21
N GLN A 106 -12.33 -8.62 6.08
CA GLN A 106 -13.71 -8.85 5.70
C GLN A 106 -14.24 -7.64 4.93
N ASP A 107 -15.27 -7.89 4.12
CA ASP A 107 -15.83 -6.82 3.29
C ASP A 107 -16.30 -5.64 4.14
N PHE A 108 -16.94 -5.93 5.29
CA PHE A 108 -17.44 -4.84 6.11
C PHE A 108 -16.30 -4.00 6.70
N GLU A 109 -15.14 -4.62 6.95
CA GLU A 109 -13.97 -3.88 7.43
C GLU A 109 -13.46 -2.90 6.38
N LEU A 110 -13.41 -3.37 5.14
CA LEU A 110 -13.00 -2.50 4.04
C LEU A 110 -14.01 -1.38 3.80
N GLN A 111 -15.29 -1.69 3.94
CA GLN A 111 -16.34 -0.68 3.84
C GLN A 111 -16.22 0.37 4.96
N LEU A 112 -15.86 -0.06 6.16
CA LEU A 112 -15.65 0.87 7.26
C LEU A 112 -14.48 1.81 6.97
N LEU A 113 -13.38 1.26 6.45
CA LEU A 113 -12.23 2.08 6.08
C LEU A 113 -12.63 3.13 5.03
N ALA A 114 -13.40 2.69 4.03
CA ALA A 114 -13.85 3.60 2.99
C ALA A 114 -14.72 4.71 3.56
N ARG A 115 -15.61 4.38 4.49
CA ARG A 115 -16.46 5.36 5.14
C ARG A 115 -15.63 6.37 5.94
N LEU A 116 -14.58 5.87 6.60
CA LEU A 116 -13.73 6.76 7.39
C LEU A 116 -13.10 7.83 6.50
N VAL A 117 -12.49 7.41 5.39
CA VAL A 117 -11.78 8.37 4.55
C VAL A 117 -12.73 9.22 3.73
N ASN A 118 -13.84 8.66 3.25
CA ASN A 118 -14.79 9.40 2.42
C ASN A 118 -15.70 10.30 3.24
N GLY A 119 -16.01 9.90 4.47
CA GLY A 119 -16.86 10.68 5.34
C GLY A 119 -16.15 11.79 6.07
N PHE A 120 -14.84 11.73 6.16
CA PHE A 120 -14.05 12.70 6.92
C PHE A 120 -12.83 13.15 6.13
N PRO A 121 -13.05 13.82 4.98
CA PRO A 121 -11.93 14.22 4.14
C PRO A 121 -10.98 15.19 4.83
N ALA A 122 -11.48 15.97 5.77
CA ALA A 122 -10.63 16.90 6.51
C ALA A 122 -9.66 16.19 7.45
N GLY A 123 -9.85 14.89 7.67
CA GLY A 123 -8.96 14.11 8.53
C GLY A 123 -7.61 13.81 7.90
N ASN A 124 -7.46 14.01 6.61
CA ASN A 124 -6.22 13.74 5.87
C ASN A 124 -5.70 12.32 6.08
N ILE A 125 -6.61 11.35 5.97
CA ILE A 125 -6.26 9.94 6.17
C ILE A 125 -6.02 9.30 4.82
N SER A 126 -4.90 8.61 4.70
CA SER A 126 -4.59 7.78 3.53
C SER A 126 -4.54 6.33 3.97
N ILE A 127 -5.27 5.48 3.26
CA ILE A 127 -5.28 4.05 3.51
C ILE A 127 -4.37 3.38 2.49
N ILE A 128 -3.45 2.56 2.96
CA ILE A 128 -2.58 1.79 2.10
C ILE A 128 -2.86 0.31 2.37
N LEU A 129 -3.45 -0.35 1.38
CA LEU A 129 -3.78 -1.77 1.48
C LEU A 129 -2.72 -2.57 0.72
N LEU A 130 -2.09 -3.52 1.41
CA LEU A 130 -1.16 -4.44 0.79
C LEU A 130 -1.92 -5.74 0.56
N ILE A 131 -2.23 -6.03 -0.70
CA ILE A 131 -3.14 -7.12 -1.05
C ILE A 131 -2.42 -8.17 -1.87
N ASN A 132 -2.43 -9.41 -1.38
CA ASN A 132 -1.87 -10.52 -2.15
C ASN A 132 -2.83 -10.84 -3.29
N SER A 133 -2.37 -10.67 -4.53
CA SER A 133 -3.20 -10.83 -5.70
C SER A 133 -3.40 -12.28 -6.12
N ALA A 134 -2.78 -13.24 -5.42
CA ALA A 134 -3.07 -14.64 -5.63
C ALA A 134 -4.45 -15.02 -5.11
N GLY A 135 -5.02 -14.21 -4.19
CA GLY A 135 -6.36 -14.44 -3.67
C GLY A 135 -7.40 -13.61 -4.42
N ASN A 136 -8.59 -13.53 -3.86
CA ASN A 136 -9.70 -12.81 -4.49
C ASN A 136 -9.60 -11.32 -4.17
N TYR A 137 -8.59 -10.68 -4.73
CA TYR A 137 -8.33 -9.27 -4.45
C TYR A 137 -9.39 -8.34 -5.06
N LYS A 138 -10.04 -8.78 -6.14
CA LYS A 138 -11.02 -7.92 -6.81
C LYS A 138 -12.22 -7.65 -5.93
N SER A 139 -12.68 -8.67 -5.19
CA SER A 139 -13.80 -8.47 -4.29
C SER A 139 -13.41 -7.55 -3.13
N LYS A 140 -12.15 -7.59 -2.70
CA LYS A 140 -11.67 -6.68 -1.66
C LYS A 140 -11.65 -5.24 -2.14
N LEU A 141 -11.20 -5.01 -3.36
CA LEU A 141 -11.21 -3.68 -3.94
C LEU A 141 -12.63 -3.17 -4.13
N GLU A 142 -13.55 -4.04 -4.55
CA GLU A 142 -14.96 -3.67 -4.69
C GLU A 142 -15.56 -3.28 -3.35
N ALA A 143 -15.21 -4.02 -2.30
CA ALA A 143 -15.73 -3.72 -0.97
C ALA A 143 -15.28 -2.36 -0.48
N PHE A 144 -14.04 -1.99 -0.75
CA PHE A 144 -13.53 -0.66 -0.40
C PHE A 144 -14.23 0.42 -1.23
N GLY A 145 -14.38 0.19 -2.51
CA GLY A 145 -15.07 1.13 -3.39
C GLY A 145 -14.11 1.77 -4.37
N LYS A 146 -14.55 2.91 -4.93
CA LYS A 146 -13.87 3.52 -6.07
C LYS A 146 -12.75 4.48 -5.71
N ASN A 147 -12.72 4.96 -4.47
CA ASN A 147 -11.75 5.99 -4.08
C ASN A 147 -10.44 5.35 -3.64
N ILE A 148 -9.82 4.61 -4.54
CA ILE A 148 -8.55 3.97 -4.25
C ILE A 148 -7.80 3.77 -5.56
N LEU A 149 -6.51 4.12 -5.55
CA LEU A 149 -5.63 3.85 -6.68
C LEU A 149 -5.09 2.44 -6.56
N GLN A 150 -4.98 1.77 -7.67
CA GLN A 150 -4.52 0.39 -7.70
C GLN A 150 -3.18 0.32 -8.42
N TRP A 151 -2.22 -0.34 -7.78
CA TRP A 151 -0.89 -0.54 -8.35
C TRP A 151 -0.58 -2.02 -8.41
N ASP A 152 -0.55 -2.56 -9.62
CA ASP A 152 -0.12 -3.93 -9.85
C ASP A 152 1.40 -3.93 -9.97
N VAL A 153 2.07 -4.47 -8.97
CA VAL A 153 3.52 -4.43 -8.90
C VAL A 153 4.11 -5.47 -9.84
N GLU A 154 5.04 -5.05 -10.67
CA GLU A 154 5.73 -5.94 -11.59
C GLU A 154 6.94 -6.62 -10.96
N THR A 155 7.48 -6.00 -9.91
CA THR A 155 8.62 -6.56 -9.18
C THR A 155 8.28 -7.91 -8.59
N GLU A 156 9.19 -8.86 -8.74
CA GLU A 156 9.02 -10.19 -8.17
C GLU A 156 10.12 -10.47 -7.16
N ALA A 157 9.80 -11.31 -6.19
CA ALA A 157 10.81 -11.79 -5.25
C ALA A 157 11.65 -12.84 -5.96
N GLY A 158 12.93 -12.81 -5.69
CA GLY A 158 13.83 -13.81 -6.25
C GLY A 158 15.11 -13.21 -6.75
N GLU A 159 15.81 -13.97 -7.55
CA GLU A 159 17.11 -13.57 -8.05
C GLU A 159 16.95 -12.76 -9.33
N PRO A 160 17.45 -11.53 -9.36
CA PRO A 160 17.41 -10.73 -10.59
C PRO A 160 18.21 -11.39 -11.70
N LYS A 161 19.25 -12.11 -11.32
CA LYS A 161 20.05 -12.86 -12.27
C LYS A 161 19.23 -13.87 -13.03
N LYS A 162 18.29 -14.51 -12.36
CA LYS A 162 17.39 -15.47 -13.00
C LYS A 162 16.53 -14.77 -14.04
N LYS A 163 16.05 -13.61 -13.74
CA LYS A 163 15.24 -12.83 -14.66
C LYS A 163 16.06 -12.40 -15.86
N LEU A 164 17.29 -11.99 -15.64
CA LEU A 164 18.19 -11.66 -16.73
C LEU A 164 18.49 -12.87 -17.59
N THR A 165 18.63 -14.03 -16.95
CA THR A 165 18.87 -15.26 -17.69
C THR A 165 17.70 -15.59 -18.59
N ASP A 166 16.49 -15.38 -18.12
CA ASP A 166 15.30 -15.59 -18.94
C ASP A 166 15.32 -14.69 -20.16
N TRP A 167 15.74 -13.47 -20.00
CA TRP A 167 15.89 -12.53 -21.09
C TRP A 167 16.90 -13.03 -22.13
N VAL A 168 18.03 -13.49 -21.63
CA VAL A 168 19.08 -14.00 -22.50
C VAL A 168 18.63 -15.25 -23.20
N ALA A 169 17.89 -16.10 -22.50
CA ALA A 169 17.38 -17.33 -23.07
C ALA A 169 16.42 -17.10 -24.21
N THR A 170 15.73 -15.97 -24.22
CA THR A 170 14.84 -15.64 -25.33
C THR A 170 15.60 -15.11 -26.52
N THR A 171 16.82 -14.59 -26.29
CA THR A 171 17.68 -14.24 -27.40
C THR A 171 18.46 -15.49 -27.76
N PRO A 172 18.61 -15.76 -29.00
CA PRO A 172 19.28 -16.99 -29.39
C PRO A 172 20.67 -17.07 -28.87
N ASP A 173 20.95 -18.13 -28.26
CA ASP A 173 22.17 -18.36 -27.71
C ASP A 173 22.47 -19.64 -27.56
N PRO A 174 22.59 -20.02 -27.81
CA PRO A 174 22.49 -21.11 -27.39
C PRO A 174 23.51 -21.79 -26.87
N GLU A 175 23.71 -21.55 -26.81
CA GLU A 175 24.17 -22.19 -26.37
C GLU A 175 24.59 -22.89 -26.32
N PRO A 176 24.98 -23.02 -26.26
CA PRO A 176 25.39 -23.80 -26.04
C PRO A 176 26.04 -24.55 -26.05
N GLU A 177 26.14 -24.46 -26.13
CA GLU A 177 26.45 -25.21 -26.05
C GLU A 177 26.89 -25.87 -26.51
N PRO A 178 27.46 -25.85 -26.56
CA PRO A 178 27.77 -26.65 -26.95
C PRO A 178 28.05 -27.41 -27.27
N PRO A 179 28.21 -27.52 -27.74
CA PRO A 179 28.16 -28.40 -27.93
C PRO A 179 28.48 -29.13 -28.00
N THR A 180 28.67 -28.93 -28.27
CA THR A 180 28.68 -29.67 -28.30
C THR A 180 28.31 -30.10 -27.91
#